data_d5386ed3767151da21d7f27429b07399
#
_entry.id   d5386ed3767151da21d7f27429b07399
#
_cell.length_a   1.000
_cell.length_b   1.000
_cell.length_c   1.000
_cell.angle_alpha   90.00
_cell.angle_beta   90.00
_cell.angle_gamma   90.00
#
_symmetry.space_group_name_H-M   'P 1'
#
loop_
_entity.id
_entity.type
_entity.pdbx_description
1 polymer ?
#
loop_
_entity_poly.entity_id
_entity_poly.type
_entity_poly.pdbx_seq_one_letter_code
_entity_poly.pdbx_strand_id
1 'polypeptide(L)'
;MAEISPADVKKLREKTGAGMMECKNALVSSDGDFDKAEKLLKEKGLAALEKRAGRATNNGKVFIKMKGDNSAAVLVELNAETDFVARNPEFIALGEAIAANALEKDLNAPNDELNGLVQDLATKIRENMGLKRLCQVKASSNEYLTQYIHGDGNIGVVVKCESDKPEIFKNEEVKSFVFSLALHIAAFNPIAIDRDKIDQAWLKEQEGIFRVQMEQDEKLKGKQEKVLEGILKGKVTKYLSEICLLEQGYVKDEKITVAKALEECGKKTGAKLTVTGYVYYRVGAE
;
A
#
# COMPACT_ATOMS: atom_id res chain seq x y z
N MET A 1 6.77 46.10 25.22
CA MET A 1 6.52 45.22 24.08
C MET A 1 7.80 45.08 23.29
N ALA A 2 8.33 43.90 23.10
CA ALA A 2 9.52 43.67 22.29
C ALA A 2 9.28 44.17 20.86
N GLU A 3 10.23 44.87 20.30
CA GLU A 3 10.19 45.34 18.91
C GLU A 3 10.46 44.12 18.02
N ILE A 4 9.42 43.63 17.34
CA ILE A 4 9.50 42.44 16.49
C ILE A 4 9.97 42.83 15.10
N SER A 5 11.18 42.43 14.75
CA SER A 5 11.75 42.75 13.45
C SER A 5 11.14 41.87 12.30
N PRO A 6 11.11 42.39 11.06
CA PRO A 6 10.75 41.59 9.89
C PRO A 6 11.62 40.32 9.72
N ALA A 7 12.88 40.38 10.18
CA ALA A 7 13.81 39.27 10.15
C ALA A 7 13.38 38.14 11.11
N ASP A 8 12.88 38.47 12.29
CA ASP A 8 12.38 37.51 13.27
C ASP A 8 11.11 36.80 12.74
N VAL A 9 10.20 37.56 12.13
CA VAL A 9 9.00 37.00 11.49
C VAL A 9 9.38 36.05 10.37
N LYS A 10 10.36 36.41 9.53
CA LYS A 10 10.85 35.54 8.44
C LYS A 10 11.47 34.26 9.01
N LYS A 11 12.32 34.37 10.03
CA LYS A 11 12.96 33.20 10.68
C LYS A 11 11.93 32.24 11.27
N LEU A 12 10.93 32.77 11.98
CA LEU A 12 9.86 31.92 12.55
C LEU A 12 9.02 31.27 11.44
N ARG A 13 8.74 31.96 10.34
CA ARG A 13 8.07 31.43 9.18
C ARG A 13 8.86 30.31 8.52
N GLU A 14 10.15 30.46 8.30
CA GLU A 14 11.03 29.45 7.73
C GLU A 14 11.05 28.17 8.60
N LYS A 15 10.99 28.32 9.91
CA LYS A 15 10.98 27.23 10.87
C LYS A 15 9.62 26.51 10.93
N THR A 16 8.51 27.25 10.90
CA THR A 16 7.16 26.72 11.18
C THR A 16 6.29 26.51 9.95
N GLY A 17 6.64 27.11 8.81
CA GLY A 17 5.79 27.14 7.61
C GLY A 17 4.52 28.00 7.76
N ALA A 18 4.28 28.63 8.91
CA ALA A 18 3.11 29.46 9.16
C ALA A 18 3.09 30.73 8.31
N GLY A 19 1.93 31.38 8.14
CA GLY A 19 1.80 32.61 7.38
C GLY A 19 2.53 33.79 8.06
N MET A 20 3.01 34.74 7.26
CA MET A 20 3.76 35.92 7.78
C MET A 20 3.02 36.64 8.92
N MET A 21 1.70 36.85 8.75
CA MET A 21 0.90 37.56 9.77
C MET A 21 0.66 36.70 11.01
N GLU A 22 0.56 35.38 10.84
CA GLU A 22 0.43 34.43 11.96
C GLU A 22 1.72 34.42 12.79
N CYS A 23 2.89 34.37 12.12
CA CYS A 23 4.18 34.43 12.80
C CYS A 23 4.37 35.79 13.53
N LYS A 24 4.01 36.90 12.88
CA LYS A 24 4.05 38.24 13.54
C LYS A 24 3.16 38.25 14.77
N ASN A 25 1.89 37.80 14.64
CA ASN A 25 0.97 37.82 15.76
C ASN A 25 1.41 36.88 16.91
N ALA A 26 1.99 35.71 16.57
CA ALA A 26 2.53 34.81 17.56
C ALA A 26 3.70 35.41 18.33
N LEU A 27 4.65 36.07 17.64
CA LEU A 27 5.77 36.77 18.29
C LEU A 27 5.28 37.92 19.16
N VAL A 28 4.31 38.72 18.69
CA VAL A 28 3.69 39.78 19.50
C VAL A 28 3.07 39.22 20.76
N SER A 29 2.28 38.14 20.64
CA SER A 29 1.60 37.49 21.78
C SER A 29 2.56 36.80 22.75
N SER A 30 3.79 36.58 22.34
CA SER A 30 4.84 35.91 23.12
C SER A 30 5.95 36.89 23.55
N ASP A 31 5.74 38.21 23.43
CA ASP A 31 6.72 39.25 23.73
C ASP A 31 8.09 39.01 23.08
N GLY A 32 8.11 38.45 21.87
CA GLY A 32 9.34 38.15 21.13
C GLY A 32 9.98 36.79 21.45
N ASP A 33 9.41 36.02 22.38
CA ASP A 33 9.90 34.69 22.74
C ASP A 33 9.57 33.69 21.59
N PHE A 34 10.62 33.24 20.91
CA PHE A 34 10.50 32.33 19.75
C PHE A 34 9.91 30.96 20.11
N ASP A 35 10.29 30.40 21.25
CA ASP A 35 9.85 29.06 21.64
C ASP A 35 8.36 29.05 22.02
N LYS A 36 7.91 30.12 22.71
CA LYS A 36 6.49 30.32 22.99
C LYS A 36 5.69 30.61 21.73
N ALA A 37 6.23 31.43 20.81
CA ALA A 37 5.58 31.73 19.55
C ALA A 37 5.43 30.47 18.67
N GLU A 38 6.44 29.60 18.61
CA GLU A 38 6.42 28.34 17.91
C GLU A 38 5.37 27.38 18.51
N LYS A 39 5.34 27.25 19.84
CA LYS A 39 4.35 26.43 20.54
C LYS A 39 2.91 26.92 20.24
N LEU A 40 2.69 28.23 20.29
CA LEU A 40 1.38 28.83 19.99
C LEU A 40 0.95 28.60 18.53
N LEU A 41 1.89 28.63 17.59
CA LEU A 41 1.63 28.31 16.19
C LEU A 41 1.33 26.82 16.00
N LYS A 42 2.05 25.95 16.69
CA LYS A 42 1.79 24.50 16.66
C LYS A 42 0.40 24.16 17.20
N GLU A 43 0.01 24.73 18.35
CA GLU A 43 -1.33 24.54 18.93
C GLU A 43 -2.45 25.01 17.98
N LYS A 44 -2.28 26.20 17.36
CA LYS A 44 -3.21 26.71 16.35
C LYS A 44 -3.26 25.83 15.11
N GLY A 45 -2.13 25.29 14.68
CA GLY A 45 -2.02 24.38 13.55
C GLY A 45 -2.77 23.07 13.81
N LEU A 46 -2.62 22.48 15.00
CA LEU A 46 -3.34 21.27 15.41
C LEU A 46 -4.86 21.50 15.45
N ALA A 47 -5.33 22.61 16.04
CA ALA A 47 -6.76 22.95 16.04
C ALA A 47 -7.33 23.17 14.61
N ALA A 48 -6.52 23.66 13.69
CA ALA A 48 -6.90 23.79 12.28
C ALA A 48 -6.90 22.44 11.56
N LEU A 49 -6.00 21.52 11.94
CA LEU A 49 -5.94 20.16 11.40
C LEU A 49 -7.15 19.35 11.84
N GLU A 50 -7.55 19.41 13.10
CA GLU A 50 -8.76 18.77 13.62
C GLU A 50 -10.02 19.14 12.80
N LYS A 51 -10.15 20.41 12.43
CA LYS A 51 -11.26 20.88 11.56
C LYS A 51 -11.20 20.30 10.15
N ARG A 52 -10.05 19.80 9.70
CA ARG A 52 -9.85 19.20 8.38
C ARG A 52 -9.85 17.68 8.41
N ALA A 53 -9.83 17.05 9.57
CA ALA A 53 -9.73 15.59 9.73
C ALA A 53 -10.82 14.82 8.98
N GLY A 54 -11.99 15.44 8.74
CA GLY A 54 -13.07 14.85 7.94
C GLY A 54 -12.93 14.99 6.43
N ARG A 55 -11.87 15.66 5.92
CA ARG A 55 -11.67 15.77 4.48
C ARG A 55 -11.08 14.49 3.90
N ALA A 56 -11.56 14.10 2.72
CA ALA A 56 -11.07 12.91 2.05
C ALA A 56 -9.59 13.02 1.66
N THR A 57 -8.82 11.96 1.90
CA THR A 57 -7.41 11.84 1.55
C THR A 57 -7.24 10.72 0.53
N ASN A 58 -7.73 10.95 -0.70
CA ASN A 58 -7.73 9.95 -1.77
C ASN A 58 -6.43 9.92 -2.58
N ASN A 59 -5.53 10.89 -2.35
CA ASN A 59 -4.21 10.93 -2.94
C ASN A 59 -3.17 10.47 -1.93
N GLY A 60 -1.97 10.18 -2.39
CA GLY A 60 -0.89 9.73 -1.52
C GLY A 60 0.13 8.87 -2.26
N LYS A 61 0.93 8.14 -1.50
CA LYS A 61 1.89 7.17 -2.03
C LYS A 61 2.03 5.95 -1.12
N VAL A 62 2.36 4.84 -1.76
CA VAL A 62 2.87 3.65 -1.09
C VAL A 62 4.39 3.71 -1.08
N PHE A 63 4.98 3.50 0.08
CA PHE A 63 6.42 3.39 0.29
C PHE A 63 6.75 1.96 0.70
N ILE A 64 7.86 1.43 0.18
CA ILE A 64 8.35 0.11 0.56
C ILE A 64 9.80 0.24 0.97
N LYS A 65 10.13 -0.26 2.14
CA LYS A 65 11.51 -0.40 2.61
C LYS A 65 11.81 -1.87 2.82
N MET A 66 12.83 -2.35 2.12
CA MET A 66 13.29 -3.74 2.24
C MET A 66 14.64 -3.80 2.93
N LYS A 67 14.86 -4.82 3.73
CA LYS A 67 16.15 -5.14 4.33
C LYS A 67 17.12 -5.63 3.25
N GLY A 68 18.41 -5.31 3.39
CA GLY A 68 19.41 -5.58 2.35
C GLY A 68 19.59 -7.06 1.98
N ASP A 69 19.23 -7.98 2.90
CA ASP A 69 19.24 -9.43 2.70
C ASP A 69 17.90 -10.00 2.19
N ASN A 70 16.93 -9.15 1.89
CA ASN A 70 15.57 -9.50 1.47
C ASN A 70 14.79 -10.36 2.49
N SER A 71 15.18 -10.34 3.76
CA SER A 71 14.53 -11.11 4.83
C SER A 71 13.33 -10.41 5.47
N ALA A 72 13.20 -9.10 5.27
CA ALA A 72 12.06 -8.31 5.75
C ALA A 72 11.78 -7.14 4.84
N ALA A 73 10.51 -6.76 4.76
CA ALA A 73 10.04 -5.56 4.07
C ALA A 73 8.91 -4.90 4.85
N VAL A 74 8.83 -3.57 4.80
CA VAL A 74 7.71 -2.79 5.33
C VAL A 74 7.05 -2.07 4.17
N LEU A 75 5.72 -2.12 4.15
CA LEU A 75 4.88 -1.32 3.26
C LEU A 75 4.15 -0.26 4.09
N VAL A 76 4.10 0.95 3.55
CA VAL A 76 3.43 2.11 4.18
C VAL A 76 2.54 2.77 3.14
N GLU A 77 1.28 3.05 3.47
CA GLU A 77 0.43 3.95 2.70
C GLU A 77 0.25 5.25 3.47
N LEU A 78 0.79 6.33 2.90
CA LEU A 78 0.65 7.70 3.41
C LEU A 78 -0.26 8.48 2.46
N ASN A 79 -1.33 9.05 3.00
CA ASN A 79 -2.37 9.74 2.22
C ASN A 79 -2.38 11.24 2.47
N ALA A 80 -2.85 12.01 1.47
CA ALA A 80 -3.03 13.45 1.49
C ALA A 80 -4.31 13.86 0.75
N GLU A 81 -4.75 15.14 0.91
CA GLU A 81 -5.91 15.68 0.19
C GLU A 81 -5.63 15.78 -1.32
N THR A 82 -4.42 16.19 -1.71
CA THR A 82 -4.06 16.48 -3.11
C THR A 82 -2.85 15.68 -3.61
N ASP A 83 -2.78 15.51 -4.93
CA ASP A 83 -1.63 14.92 -5.61
C ASP A 83 -0.40 15.87 -5.58
N PHE A 84 -0.60 17.18 -5.45
CA PHE A 84 0.48 18.13 -5.25
C PHE A 84 1.27 17.85 -3.98
N VAL A 85 0.57 17.55 -2.87
CA VAL A 85 1.21 17.17 -1.60
C VAL A 85 1.86 15.81 -1.73
N ALA A 86 1.22 14.84 -2.38
CA ALA A 86 1.80 13.51 -2.60
C ALA A 86 3.13 13.56 -3.40
N ARG A 87 3.36 14.60 -4.20
CA ARG A 87 4.61 14.85 -4.95
C ARG A 87 5.59 15.78 -4.23
N ASN A 88 5.19 16.34 -3.09
CA ASN A 88 6.06 17.23 -2.32
C ASN A 88 7.28 16.46 -1.76
N PRO A 89 8.51 16.96 -1.91
CA PRO A 89 9.71 16.32 -1.39
C PRO A 89 9.66 16.02 0.11
N GLU A 90 9.04 16.89 0.93
CA GLU A 90 8.91 16.64 2.37
C GLU A 90 7.94 15.48 2.67
N PHE A 91 6.87 15.32 1.88
CA PHE A 91 5.96 14.19 1.99
C PHE A 91 6.67 12.88 1.62
N ILE A 92 7.43 12.90 0.53
CA ILE A 92 8.19 11.72 0.10
C ILE A 92 9.22 11.34 1.16
N ALA A 93 10.01 12.30 1.65
CA ALA A 93 11.00 12.09 2.70
C ALA A 93 10.37 11.54 4.00
N LEU A 94 9.18 12.03 4.37
CA LEU A 94 8.44 11.53 5.53
C LEU A 94 8.03 10.07 5.32
N GLY A 95 7.45 9.72 4.16
CA GLY A 95 7.04 8.35 3.87
C GLY A 95 8.22 7.36 3.89
N GLU A 96 9.36 7.75 3.31
CA GLU A 96 10.59 6.96 3.35
C GLU A 96 11.12 6.79 4.78
N ALA A 97 11.10 7.87 5.59
CA ALA A 97 11.54 7.83 6.98
C ALA A 97 10.62 6.95 7.85
N ILE A 98 9.31 7.02 7.65
CA ILE A 98 8.35 6.15 8.33
C ILE A 98 8.62 4.68 7.98
N ALA A 99 8.80 4.35 6.70
CA ALA A 99 9.07 2.99 6.26
C ALA A 99 10.41 2.46 6.83
N ALA A 100 11.45 3.29 6.89
CA ALA A 100 12.74 2.93 7.47
C ALA A 100 12.64 2.72 8.99
N ASN A 101 11.98 3.64 9.71
CA ASN A 101 11.77 3.54 11.16
C ASN A 101 10.97 2.28 11.52
N ALA A 102 9.91 2.00 10.76
CA ALA A 102 9.07 0.82 10.98
C ALA A 102 9.85 -0.48 10.74
N LEU A 103 10.73 -0.52 9.73
CA LEU A 103 11.59 -1.68 9.49
C LEU A 103 12.61 -1.89 10.61
N GLU A 104 13.23 -0.81 11.09
CA GLU A 104 14.23 -0.85 12.16
C GLU A 104 13.62 -1.26 13.51
N LYS A 105 12.45 -0.69 13.85
CA LYS A 105 11.75 -0.96 15.12
C LYS A 105 10.81 -2.17 15.09
N ASP A 106 10.78 -2.91 14.00
CA ASP A 106 9.95 -4.11 13.84
C ASP A 106 8.43 -3.82 13.98
N LEU A 107 7.97 -2.69 13.47
CA LEU A 107 6.57 -2.28 13.58
C LEU A 107 5.72 -2.93 12.49
N ASN A 108 4.51 -3.35 12.87
CA ASN A 108 3.54 -4.00 11.96
C ASN A 108 2.20 -3.24 11.87
N ALA A 109 2.12 -2.06 12.47
CA ALA A 109 0.95 -1.19 12.43
C ALA A 109 1.36 0.26 12.70
N PRO A 110 0.55 1.26 12.27
CA PRO A 110 0.69 2.64 12.71
C PRO A 110 0.68 2.76 14.24
N ASN A 111 1.46 3.70 14.77
CA ASN A 111 1.50 4.04 16.19
C ASN A 111 1.50 5.57 16.39
N ASP A 112 1.41 6.01 17.65
CA ASP A 112 1.32 7.44 17.99
C ASP A 112 2.57 8.22 17.59
N GLU A 113 3.76 7.62 17.67
CA GLU A 113 5.01 8.25 17.26
C GLU A 113 4.98 8.58 15.75
N LEU A 114 4.63 7.59 14.91
CA LEU A 114 4.55 7.76 13.46
C LEU A 114 3.42 8.71 13.06
N ASN A 115 2.27 8.62 13.71
CA ASN A 115 1.16 9.54 13.50
C ASN A 115 1.54 10.99 13.89
N GLY A 116 2.32 11.17 14.94
CA GLY A 116 2.86 12.48 15.33
C GLY A 116 3.71 13.13 14.24
N LEU A 117 4.58 12.36 13.58
CA LEU A 117 5.38 12.86 12.44
C LEU A 117 4.49 13.31 11.27
N VAL A 118 3.42 12.55 10.99
CA VAL A 118 2.46 12.91 9.94
C VAL A 118 1.70 14.20 10.31
N GLN A 119 1.27 14.34 11.55
CA GLN A 119 0.58 15.55 12.03
C GLN A 119 1.46 16.79 11.98
N ASP A 120 2.76 16.67 12.32
CA ASP A 120 3.69 17.77 12.23
C ASP A 120 3.82 18.29 10.79
N LEU A 121 3.95 17.38 9.81
CA LEU A 121 3.99 17.77 8.39
C LEU A 121 2.65 18.31 7.89
N ALA A 122 1.53 17.68 8.26
CA ALA A 122 0.18 18.13 7.90
C ALA A 122 -0.11 19.54 8.41
N THR A 123 0.38 19.88 9.61
CA THR A 123 0.28 21.22 10.18
C THR A 123 1.06 22.24 9.35
N LYS A 124 2.27 21.89 8.90
CA LYS A 124 3.13 22.73 8.08
C LYS A 124 2.55 22.96 6.68
N ILE A 125 2.12 21.87 6.01
CA ILE A 125 1.57 21.89 4.64
C ILE A 125 0.14 22.46 4.62
N ARG A 126 -0.61 22.30 5.73
CA ARG A 126 -2.01 22.74 5.91
C ARG A 126 -3.02 21.94 5.10
N GLU A 127 -2.72 20.69 4.81
CA GLU A 127 -3.65 19.71 4.28
C GLU A 127 -3.86 18.56 5.25
N ASN A 128 -5.01 17.89 5.14
CA ASN A 128 -5.22 16.64 5.86
C ASN A 128 -4.31 15.55 5.30
N MET A 129 -3.65 14.84 6.18
CA MET A 129 -2.75 13.74 5.85
C MET A 129 -2.96 12.61 6.85
N GLY A 130 -2.72 11.37 6.42
CA GLY A 130 -2.87 10.23 7.30
C GLY A 130 -1.93 9.07 6.94
N LEU A 131 -1.38 8.43 7.97
CA LEU A 131 -0.76 7.12 7.84
C LEU A 131 -1.89 6.08 7.85
N LYS A 132 -2.37 5.70 6.65
CA LYS A 132 -3.57 4.86 6.51
C LYS A 132 -3.31 3.44 6.98
N ARG A 133 -2.23 2.86 6.54
CA ARG A 133 -1.84 1.49 6.90
C ARG A 133 -0.33 1.29 6.80
N LEU A 134 0.12 0.35 7.57
CA LEU A 134 1.50 -0.11 7.61
C LEU A 134 1.48 -1.60 7.90
N CYS A 135 2.30 -2.37 7.21
CA CYS A 135 2.55 -3.75 7.57
C CYS A 135 4.01 -4.14 7.33
N GLN A 136 4.47 -5.12 8.06
CA GLN A 136 5.75 -5.75 7.85
C GLN A 136 5.57 -7.18 7.35
N VAL A 137 6.36 -7.56 6.36
CA VAL A 137 6.46 -8.92 5.85
C VAL A 137 7.84 -9.46 6.18
N LYS A 138 7.91 -10.63 6.81
CA LYS A 138 9.16 -11.32 7.14
C LYS A 138 9.27 -12.61 6.33
N ALA A 139 10.48 -12.93 5.92
CA ALA A 139 10.83 -14.18 5.27
C ALA A 139 11.58 -15.10 6.23
N SER A 140 11.27 -16.39 6.20
CA SER A 140 12.02 -17.46 6.85
C SER A 140 13.28 -17.77 6.02
N SER A 141 14.13 -18.69 6.52
CA SER A 141 15.37 -19.06 5.84
C SER A 141 15.20 -19.73 4.47
N ASN A 142 14.02 -20.29 4.19
CA ASN A 142 13.64 -20.90 2.91
C ASN A 142 12.75 -20.00 2.05
N GLU A 143 12.53 -18.76 2.46
CA GLU A 143 11.72 -17.78 1.76
C GLU A 143 12.55 -16.60 1.24
N TYR A 144 12.03 -15.95 0.22
CA TYR A 144 12.62 -14.77 -0.42
C TYR A 144 11.54 -13.72 -0.66
N LEU A 145 11.85 -12.46 -0.36
CA LEU A 145 10.97 -11.33 -0.64
C LEU A 145 11.45 -10.56 -1.88
N THR A 146 10.49 -10.12 -2.66
CA THR A 146 10.71 -9.10 -3.69
C THR A 146 9.66 -8.02 -3.60
N GLN A 147 9.98 -6.83 -4.12
CA GLN A 147 9.06 -5.68 -4.11
C GLN A 147 8.90 -5.08 -5.49
N TYR A 148 7.77 -4.43 -5.70
CA TYR A 148 7.52 -3.59 -6.87
C TYR A 148 6.65 -2.39 -6.50
N ILE A 149 7.04 -1.21 -6.98
CA ILE A 149 6.23 0.01 -6.90
C ILE A 149 5.83 0.40 -8.33
N HIS A 150 4.53 0.53 -8.56
CA HIS A 150 3.98 0.91 -9.85
C HIS A 150 3.63 2.40 -9.89
N GLY A 151 3.92 3.00 -11.06
CA GLY A 151 3.69 4.43 -11.28
C GLY A 151 4.51 5.28 -10.30
N ASP A 152 3.97 6.41 -9.92
CA ASP A 152 4.59 7.34 -8.97
C ASP A 152 4.24 6.98 -7.51
N GLY A 153 4.26 5.68 -7.15
CA GLY A 153 3.90 5.20 -5.81
C GLY A 153 2.42 4.90 -5.63
N ASN A 154 1.64 4.79 -6.70
CA ASN A 154 0.20 4.52 -6.61
C ASN A 154 -0.13 3.10 -6.13
N ILE A 155 0.75 2.15 -6.46
CA ILE A 155 0.61 0.75 -6.04
C ILE A 155 1.96 0.26 -5.52
N GLY A 156 1.94 -0.45 -4.40
CA GLY A 156 3.09 -1.17 -3.86
C GLY A 156 2.76 -2.64 -3.63
N VAL A 157 3.68 -3.51 -4.03
CA VAL A 157 3.55 -4.96 -3.89
C VAL A 157 4.80 -5.53 -3.25
N VAL A 158 4.63 -6.39 -2.26
CA VAL A 158 5.67 -7.30 -1.76
C VAL A 158 5.18 -8.72 -1.96
N VAL A 159 6.01 -9.55 -2.58
CA VAL A 159 5.72 -10.98 -2.79
C VAL A 159 6.71 -11.80 -1.98
N LYS A 160 6.19 -12.86 -1.37
CA LYS A 160 6.94 -13.85 -0.63
C LYS A 160 6.88 -15.19 -1.35
N CYS A 161 8.05 -15.71 -1.73
CA CYS A 161 8.21 -17.03 -2.33
C CYS A 161 9.03 -17.93 -1.44
N GLU A 162 8.70 -19.20 -1.45
CA GLU A 162 9.38 -20.27 -0.70
C GLU A 162 9.98 -21.29 -1.66
N SER A 163 11.13 -21.87 -1.28
CA SER A 163 11.71 -23.00 -1.99
C SER A 163 12.24 -24.07 -1.02
N ASP A 164 12.12 -25.33 -1.43
CA ASP A 164 12.78 -26.46 -0.77
C ASP A 164 14.31 -26.42 -0.89
N LYS A 165 14.83 -25.57 -1.79
CA LYS A 165 16.27 -25.30 -2.00
C LYS A 165 16.51 -23.78 -2.04
N PRO A 166 16.66 -23.11 -0.88
CA PRO A 166 16.74 -21.65 -0.79
C PRO A 166 17.90 -21.04 -1.60
N GLU A 167 18.93 -21.83 -1.89
CA GLU A 167 20.06 -21.39 -2.72
C GLU A 167 19.65 -20.95 -4.13
N ILE A 168 18.50 -21.38 -4.65
CA ILE A 168 17.99 -20.92 -5.96
C ILE A 168 17.74 -19.42 -5.99
N PHE A 169 17.45 -18.80 -4.84
CA PHE A 169 17.24 -17.35 -4.77
C PHE A 169 18.53 -16.52 -4.96
N LYS A 170 19.70 -17.18 -5.08
CA LYS A 170 20.95 -16.54 -5.53
C LYS A 170 21.03 -16.42 -7.05
N ASN A 171 20.23 -17.19 -7.81
CA ASN A 171 20.19 -17.15 -9.26
C ASN A 171 19.39 -15.94 -9.73
N GLU A 172 20.00 -15.13 -10.61
CA GLU A 172 19.38 -13.90 -11.16
C GLU A 172 18.13 -14.19 -12.01
N GLU A 173 18.08 -15.33 -12.70
CA GLU A 173 16.88 -15.72 -13.45
C GLU A 173 15.69 -15.98 -12.50
N VAL A 174 15.94 -16.64 -11.34
CA VAL A 174 14.92 -16.86 -10.32
C VAL A 174 14.47 -15.55 -9.70
N LYS A 175 15.40 -14.66 -9.36
CA LYS A 175 15.07 -13.33 -8.83
C LYS A 175 14.23 -12.54 -9.83
N SER A 176 14.61 -12.55 -11.11
CA SER A 176 13.85 -11.90 -12.18
C SER A 176 12.47 -12.51 -12.36
N PHE A 177 12.33 -13.82 -12.21
CA PHE A 177 11.03 -14.49 -12.24
C PHE A 177 10.17 -14.09 -11.04
N VAL A 178 10.70 -14.15 -9.81
CA VAL A 178 9.96 -13.74 -8.61
C VAL A 178 9.56 -12.26 -8.68
N PHE A 179 10.43 -11.39 -9.19
CA PHE A 179 10.11 -9.99 -9.46
C PHE A 179 8.95 -9.84 -10.45
N SER A 180 8.88 -10.69 -11.48
CA SER A 180 7.77 -10.67 -12.44
C SER A 180 6.43 -11.06 -11.82
N LEU A 181 6.42 -11.82 -10.73
CA LEU A 181 5.19 -12.09 -9.96
C LEU A 181 4.70 -10.83 -9.23
N ALA A 182 5.60 -9.98 -8.75
CA ALA A 182 5.21 -8.69 -8.17
C ALA A 182 4.61 -7.75 -9.23
N LEU A 183 5.17 -7.73 -10.45
CA LEU A 183 4.58 -7.04 -11.60
C LEU A 183 3.19 -7.58 -11.94
N HIS A 184 3.06 -8.91 -11.96
CA HIS A 184 1.79 -9.58 -12.23
C HIS A 184 0.71 -9.19 -11.21
N ILE A 185 1.03 -9.27 -9.91
CA ILE A 185 0.11 -8.91 -8.83
C ILE A 185 -0.28 -7.43 -8.90
N ALA A 186 0.66 -6.55 -9.23
CA ALA A 186 0.36 -5.13 -9.42
C ALA A 186 -0.62 -4.87 -10.57
N ALA A 187 -0.52 -5.66 -11.66
CA ALA A 187 -1.37 -5.50 -12.83
C ALA A 187 -2.76 -6.13 -12.67
N PHE A 188 -2.84 -7.32 -12.10
CA PHE A 188 -4.07 -8.14 -12.08
C PHE A 188 -4.79 -8.15 -10.74
N ASN A 189 -4.16 -7.65 -9.66
CA ASN A 189 -4.73 -7.54 -8.32
C ASN A 189 -5.51 -8.79 -7.86
N PRO A 190 -4.88 -9.97 -7.83
CA PRO A 190 -5.56 -11.16 -7.33
C PRO A 190 -5.98 -10.96 -5.88
N ILE A 191 -7.09 -11.58 -5.47
CA ILE A 191 -7.60 -11.51 -4.10
C ILE A 191 -7.19 -12.71 -3.24
N ALA A 192 -6.76 -13.79 -3.88
CA ALA A 192 -6.26 -15.00 -3.22
C ALA A 192 -5.09 -15.60 -3.99
N ILE A 193 -4.25 -16.38 -3.33
CA ILE A 193 -3.18 -17.14 -4.00
C ILE A 193 -3.79 -18.28 -4.82
N ASP A 194 -4.68 -19.05 -4.21
CA ASP A 194 -5.39 -20.18 -4.80
C ASP A 194 -6.84 -20.27 -4.28
N ARG A 195 -7.61 -21.19 -4.82
CA ARG A 195 -9.02 -21.40 -4.44
C ARG A 195 -9.20 -21.82 -2.99
N ASP A 196 -8.24 -22.55 -2.43
CA ASP A 196 -8.31 -23.08 -1.06
C ASP A 196 -8.17 -21.95 -0.01
N LYS A 197 -7.66 -20.80 -0.43
CA LYS A 197 -7.51 -19.60 0.41
C LYS A 197 -8.71 -18.65 0.37
N ILE A 198 -9.70 -18.96 -0.45
CA ILE A 198 -10.92 -18.15 -0.56
C ILE A 198 -11.87 -18.50 0.58
N ASP A 199 -12.44 -17.47 1.22
CA ASP A 199 -13.51 -17.66 2.20
C ASP A 199 -14.73 -18.30 1.55
N GLN A 200 -15.15 -19.46 2.07
CA GLN A 200 -16.27 -20.24 1.55
C GLN A 200 -17.62 -19.53 1.72
N ALA A 201 -17.79 -18.68 2.75
CA ALA A 201 -18.99 -17.90 2.92
C ALA A 201 -19.09 -16.82 1.85
N TRP A 202 -17.99 -16.12 1.59
CA TRP A 202 -17.88 -15.15 0.50
C TRP A 202 -18.11 -15.80 -0.88
N LEU A 203 -17.55 -16.99 -1.13
CA LEU A 203 -17.74 -17.69 -2.40
C LEU A 203 -19.21 -18.03 -2.63
N LYS A 204 -19.93 -18.50 -1.60
CA LYS A 204 -21.37 -18.76 -1.67
C LYS A 204 -22.19 -17.51 -1.97
N GLU A 205 -21.78 -16.37 -1.43
CA GLU A 205 -22.43 -15.09 -1.75
C GLU A 205 -22.24 -14.75 -3.23
N GLN A 206 -21.03 -14.90 -3.77
CA GLN A 206 -20.77 -14.70 -5.20
C GLN A 206 -21.57 -15.66 -6.09
N GLU A 207 -21.69 -16.92 -5.71
CA GLU A 207 -22.56 -17.89 -6.40
C GLU A 207 -24.03 -17.43 -6.40
N GLY A 208 -24.50 -16.88 -5.27
CA GLY A 208 -25.84 -16.29 -5.18
C GLY A 208 -26.04 -15.13 -6.16
N ILE A 209 -25.07 -14.25 -6.27
CA ILE A 209 -25.08 -13.13 -7.23
C ILE A 209 -25.14 -13.67 -8.66
N PHE A 210 -24.33 -14.69 -9.01
CA PHE A 210 -24.39 -15.30 -10.35
C PHE A 210 -25.74 -15.97 -10.64
N ARG A 211 -26.38 -16.61 -9.65
CA ARG A 211 -27.74 -17.17 -9.82
C ARG A 211 -28.75 -16.08 -10.17
N VAL A 212 -28.77 -14.98 -9.42
CA VAL A 212 -29.67 -13.85 -9.71
C VAL A 212 -29.41 -13.26 -11.10
N GLN A 213 -28.16 -13.11 -11.52
CA GLN A 213 -27.81 -12.67 -12.86
C GLN A 213 -28.29 -13.63 -13.94
N MET A 214 -28.20 -14.95 -13.69
CA MET A 214 -28.68 -15.97 -14.62
C MET A 214 -30.20 -16.00 -14.74
N GLU A 215 -30.95 -15.73 -13.67
CA GLU A 215 -32.43 -15.63 -13.70
C GLU A 215 -32.90 -14.44 -14.54
N GLN A 216 -32.11 -13.37 -14.60
CA GLN A 216 -32.40 -12.18 -15.40
C GLN A 216 -31.99 -12.34 -16.88
N ASP A 217 -31.18 -13.35 -17.22
CA ASP A 217 -30.73 -13.57 -18.60
C ASP A 217 -31.81 -14.28 -19.43
N GLU A 218 -32.42 -13.55 -20.37
CA GLU A 218 -33.44 -14.05 -21.30
C GLU A 218 -33.01 -15.33 -22.05
N LYS A 219 -31.68 -15.48 -22.32
CA LYS A 219 -31.14 -16.65 -23.04
C LYS A 219 -31.15 -17.92 -22.20
N LEU A 220 -31.32 -17.80 -20.90
CA LEU A 220 -31.32 -18.90 -19.96
C LEU A 220 -32.72 -19.31 -19.51
N LYS A 221 -33.75 -18.52 -19.85
CA LYS A 221 -35.15 -18.83 -19.54
C LYS A 221 -35.59 -20.16 -20.16
N GLY A 222 -36.20 -20.98 -19.35
CA GLY A 222 -36.74 -22.31 -19.79
C GLY A 222 -35.69 -23.41 -19.92
N LYS A 223 -34.41 -23.18 -19.58
CA LYS A 223 -33.42 -24.27 -19.55
C LYS A 223 -33.64 -25.17 -18.35
N GLN A 224 -33.30 -26.46 -18.52
CA GLN A 224 -33.37 -27.45 -17.45
C GLN A 224 -32.39 -27.07 -16.31
N GLU A 225 -32.77 -27.36 -15.06
CA GLU A 225 -32.01 -27.09 -13.85
C GLU A 225 -30.55 -27.58 -13.94
N LYS A 226 -30.36 -28.82 -14.41
CA LYS A 226 -29.03 -29.43 -14.61
C LYS A 226 -28.14 -28.61 -15.57
N VAL A 227 -28.72 -27.95 -16.58
CA VAL A 227 -27.99 -27.10 -17.52
C VAL A 227 -27.61 -25.77 -16.84
N LEU A 228 -28.52 -25.21 -16.05
CA LEU A 228 -28.28 -23.99 -15.28
C LEU A 228 -27.18 -24.19 -14.24
N GLU A 229 -27.18 -25.32 -13.53
CA GLU A 229 -26.10 -25.67 -12.60
C GLU A 229 -24.73 -25.79 -13.30
N GLY A 230 -24.71 -26.40 -14.49
CA GLY A 230 -23.49 -26.50 -15.31
C GLY A 230 -22.96 -25.12 -15.73
N ILE A 231 -23.86 -24.20 -16.11
CA ILE A 231 -23.51 -22.83 -16.48
C ILE A 231 -23.00 -22.07 -15.24
N LEU A 232 -23.66 -22.19 -14.10
CA LEU A 232 -23.23 -21.56 -12.85
C LEU A 232 -21.82 -22.02 -12.47
N LYS A 233 -21.57 -23.34 -12.48
CA LYS A 233 -20.25 -23.90 -12.19
C LYS A 233 -19.19 -23.36 -13.16
N GLY A 234 -19.51 -23.22 -14.43
CA GLY A 234 -18.64 -22.61 -15.43
C GLY A 234 -18.33 -21.14 -15.14
N LYS A 235 -19.34 -20.35 -14.78
CA LYS A 235 -19.19 -18.93 -14.38
C LYS A 235 -18.30 -18.80 -13.15
N VAL A 236 -18.56 -19.57 -12.10
CA VAL A 236 -17.75 -19.58 -10.87
C VAL A 236 -16.31 -19.98 -11.17
N THR A 237 -16.09 -21.03 -11.95
CA THR A 237 -14.75 -21.47 -12.34
C THR A 237 -14.01 -20.38 -13.09
N LYS A 238 -14.66 -19.72 -14.05
CA LYS A 238 -14.07 -18.60 -14.78
C LYS A 238 -13.73 -17.45 -13.85
N TYR A 239 -14.65 -17.07 -12.98
CA TYR A 239 -14.43 -15.99 -12.00
C TYR A 239 -13.23 -16.30 -11.09
N LEU A 240 -13.14 -17.51 -10.55
CA LEU A 240 -12.01 -17.94 -9.73
C LEU A 240 -10.69 -17.87 -10.49
N SER A 241 -10.67 -18.19 -11.78
CA SER A 241 -9.46 -18.05 -12.61
C SER A 241 -9.04 -16.59 -12.85
N GLU A 242 -9.97 -15.64 -12.68
CA GLU A 242 -9.66 -14.21 -12.80
C GLU A 242 -9.13 -13.60 -11.48
N ILE A 243 -9.49 -14.18 -10.33
CA ILE A 243 -9.17 -13.61 -9.01
C ILE A 243 -8.13 -14.41 -8.21
N CYS A 244 -7.83 -15.67 -8.58
CA CYS A 244 -6.82 -16.50 -7.94
C CYS A 244 -5.48 -16.36 -8.68
N LEU A 245 -4.44 -15.91 -7.99
CA LEU A 245 -3.11 -15.67 -8.55
C LEU A 245 -2.59 -16.85 -9.38
N LEU A 246 -2.65 -18.06 -8.84
CA LEU A 246 -2.08 -19.24 -9.49
C LEU A 246 -2.83 -19.65 -10.76
N GLU A 247 -4.08 -19.22 -10.93
CA GLU A 247 -4.92 -19.55 -12.08
C GLU A 247 -4.93 -18.45 -13.16
N GLN A 248 -4.50 -17.24 -12.82
CA GLN A 248 -4.40 -16.14 -13.77
C GLN A 248 -3.39 -16.46 -14.88
N GLY A 249 -3.63 -15.97 -16.10
CA GLY A 249 -2.66 -15.99 -17.19
C GLY A 249 -1.42 -15.18 -16.82
N TYR A 250 -0.22 -15.75 -16.95
CA TYR A 250 1.01 -15.12 -16.49
C TYR A 250 1.36 -13.86 -17.29
N VAL A 251 1.70 -12.78 -16.62
CA VAL A 251 1.92 -11.45 -17.24
C VAL A 251 2.94 -11.40 -18.38
N LYS A 252 3.91 -12.31 -18.40
CA LYS A 252 4.91 -12.39 -19.49
C LYS A 252 4.54 -13.40 -20.58
N ASP A 253 3.61 -14.31 -20.31
CA ASP A 253 3.08 -15.28 -21.27
C ASP A 253 1.67 -15.70 -20.86
N GLU A 254 0.67 -15.03 -21.38
CA GLU A 254 -0.75 -15.28 -21.05
C GLU A 254 -1.24 -16.66 -21.48
N LYS A 255 -0.46 -17.42 -22.26
CA LYS A 255 -0.83 -18.79 -22.67
C LYS A 255 -0.64 -19.83 -21.58
N ILE A 256 0.12 -19.49 -20.55
CA ILE A 256 0.34 -20.33 -19.38
C ILE A 256 -0.17 -19.62 -18.12
N THR A 257 -0.59 -20.42 -17.13
CA THR A 257 -0.96 -19.85 -15.82
C THR A 257 0.26 -19.51 -14.98
N VAL A 258 0.09 -18.67 -13.95
CA VAL A 258 1.12 -18.41 -12.95
C VAL A 258 1.61 -19.70 -12.29
N ALA A 259 0.68 -20.64 -11.98
CA ALA A 259 1.05 -21.96 -11.45
C ALA A 259 1.99 -22.72 -12.40
N LYS A 260 1.71 -22.69 -13.69
CA LYS A 260 2.55 -23.34 -14.70
C LYS A 260 3.92 -22.67 -14.83
N ALA A 261 3.96 -21.34 -14.80
CA ALA A 261 5.21 -20.58 -14.83
C ALA A 261 6.10 -20.88 -13.59
N LEU A 262 5.50 -21.02 -12.41
CA LEU A 262 6.19 -21.46 -11.18
C LEU A 262 6.77 -22.88 -11.32
N GLU A 263 5.98 -23.81 -11.85
CA GLU A 263 6.43 -25.19 -12.11
C GLU A 263 7.61 -25.24 -13.08
N GLU A 264 7.55 -24.47 -14.16
CA GLU A 264 8.63 -24.41 -15.15
C GLU A 264 9.91 -23.79 -14.61
N CYS A 265 9.79 -22.73 -13.81
CA CYS A 265 10.93 -22.14 -13.10
C CYS A 265 11.57 -23.15 -12.13
N GLY A 266 10.73 -23.86 -11.36
CA GLY A 266 11.18 -24.89 -10.45
C GLY A 266 11.89 -26.07 -11.17
N LYS A 267 11.35 -26.54 -12.30
CA LYS A 267 11.97 -27.59 -13.11
C LYS A 267 13.35 -27.19 -13.66
N LYS A 268 13.49 -25.94 -14.14
CA LYS A 268 14.77 -25.42 -14.62
C LYS A 268 15.85 -25.35 -13.53
N THR A 269 15.45 -25.10 -12.31
CA THR A 269 16.36 -24.96 -11.15
C THR A 269 16.50 -26.25 -10.34
N GLY A 270 15.71 -27.28 -10.64
CA GLY A 270 15.68 -28.55 -9.90
C GLY A 270 15.16 -28.38 -8.46
N ALA A 271 14.31 -27.39 -8.22
CA ALA A 271 13.73 -27.06 -6.92
C ALA A 271 12.22 -26.87 -7.01
N LYS A 272 11.52 -26.96 -5.88
CA LYS A 272 10.11 -26.55 -5.80
C LYS A 272 10.07 -25.07 -5.41
N LEU A 273 9.32 -24.29 -6.19
CA LEU A 273 9.10 -22.86 -5.95
C LEU A 273 7.61 -22.61 -5.78
N THR A 274 7.23 -21.92 -4.71
CA THR A 274 5.82 -21.59 -4.41
C THR A 274 5.69 -20.15 -3.94
N VAL A 275 4.54 -19.51 -4.19
CA VAL A 275 4.15 -18.25 -3.58
C VAL A 275 3.45 -18.54 -2.27
N THR A 276 4.00 -18.05 -1.16
CA THR A 276 3.45 -18.25 0.19
C THR A 276 2.66 -17.05 0.70
N GLY A 277 2.87 -15.86 0.10
CA GLY A 277 2.15 -14.67 0.47
C GLY A 277 2.47 -13.48 -0.44
N TYR A 278 1.61 -12.49 -0.39
CA TYR A 278 1.88 -11.17 -0.95
C TYR A 278 1.11 -10.11 -0.17
N VAL A 279 1.60 -8.87 -0.26
CA VAL A 279 0.89 -7.68 0.19
C VAL A 279 0.74 -6.75 -1.00
N TYR A 280 -0.46 -6.27 -1.20
CA TYR A 280 -0.82 -5.32 -2.25
C TYR A 280 -1.45 -4.08 -1.61
N TYR A 281 -0.83 -2.92 -1.77
CA TYR A 281 -1.41 -1.64 -1.40
C TYR A 281 -1.65 -0.80 -2.64
N ARG A 282 -2.84 -0.23 -2.74
CA ARG A 282 -3.19 0.78 -3.73
C ARG A 282 -3.69 2.00 -3.00
N VAL A 283 -3.16 3.18 -3.34
CA VAL A 283 -3.57 4.46 -2.75
C VAL A 283 -5.06 4.67 -2.91
N GLY A 284 -5.73 5.02 -1.82
CA GLY A 284 -7.17 5.31 -1.81
C GLY A 284 -8.08 4.07 -1.88
N ALA A 285 -7.54 2.85 -1.97
CA ALA A 285 -8.36 1.63 -1.84
C ALA A 285 -8.69 1.34 -0.38
N GLU A 286 -9.87 0.75 -0.13
CA GLU A 286 -10.29 0.29 1.20
C GLU A 286 -9.58 -1.01 1.61
#